data_445ebf0a80758ffd014bf3ef26989708
#
_entry.id   445ebf0a80758ffd014bf3ef26989708
#
_cell.length_a   1.000
_cell.length_b   1.000
_cell.length_c   1.000
_cell.angle_alpha   90.00
_cell.angle_beta   90.00
_cell.angle_gamma   90.00
#
_symmetry.space_group_name_H-M   'P 1'
#
loop_
_entity.id
_entity.type
_entity.pdbx_description
1 polymer ?
#
loop_
_entity_poly.entity_id
_entity_poly.type
_entity_poly.pdbx_seq_one_letter_code
_entity_poly.pdbx_strand_id
1 'polypeptide(L)'
;MWRPLRTTSSVGHLHLLPGEPYKPLTSQWLHPSTGEGGERSSRTLTMAERVSIALDVAEALDYLHNHGQVPIIHCDLKPSNVLLDHDMVARVGDFGLSRFVQGANSNSFQPIANTTGIKGTIGYIPPEYGMGGGVSVEGDVYSYGTLLLEMFTAKRPTDPLFQGGQSIRSYVAAAYPERVTAVADLSLLQHEERNLDEESLEESLVSVFRVALRCTEESPRARMLTRDAIRELAGVRDAYG
;
A
#
# COMPACT_ATOMS: atom_id res chain seq x y z
N MET A 1 -21.18 -8.00 0.01
CA MET A 1 -21.38 -9.46 -0.20
C MET A 1 -20.16 -9.99 -0.94
N TRP A 2 -19.22 -10.54 -0.21
CA TRP A 2 -17.91 -10.97 -0.71
C TRP A 2 -18.07 -12.19 -1.64
N ARG A 3 -17.60 -12.13 -2.88
CA ARG A 3 -17.52 -13.31 -3.75
C ARG A 3 -16.15 -13.95 -3.56
N PRO A 4 -16.07 -15.23 -3.12
CA PRO A 4 -14.79 -15.92 -2.97
C PRO A 4 -14.11 -16.12 -4.31
N LEU A 5 -12.79 -15.85 -4.35
CA LEU A 5 -11.90 -16.23 -5.45
C LEU A 5 -12.01 -17.73 -5.69
N ARG A 6 -12.37 -18.17 -6.91
CA ARG A 6 -12.29 -19.56 -7.31
C ARG A 6 -10.82 -19.92 -7.48
N THR A 7 -10.28 -20.67 -6.51
CA THR A 7 -8.97 -21.30 -6.63
C THR A 7 -9.07 -22.52 -7.51
N THR A 8 -8.52 -22.45 -8.73
CA THR A 8 -8.10 -23.65 -9.45
C THR A 8 -6.63 -23.88 -9.15
N SER A 9 -6.30 -25.09 -8.70
CA SER A 9 -4.97 -25.53 -8.30
C SER A 9 -3.96 -25.40 -9.45
N SER A 10 -3.20 -24.31 -9.43
CA SER A 10 -1.87 -24.22 -10.07
C SER A 10 -1.18 -22.99 -9.51
N VAL A 11 -0.13 -23.20 -8.74
CA VAL A 11 0.82 -22.20 -8.29
C VAL A 11 1.41 -21.55 -9.54
N GLY A 12 1.04 -20.31 -9.83
CA GLY A 12 1.75 -19.60 -10.89
C GLY A 12 1.03 -18.49 -11.65
N HIS A 13 -0.28 -18.42 -11.69
CA HIS A 13 -0.97 -17.29 -12.33
C HIS A 13 -2.32 -17.07 -11.68
N LEU A 14 -2.46 -15.96 -10.95
CA LEU A 14 -3.78 -15.41 -10.67
C LEU A 14 -4.32 -14.92 -12.03
N HIS A 15 -5.12 -15.75 -12.71
CA HIS A 15 -5.77 -15.33 -13.94
C HIS A 15 -6.73 -14.19 -13.61
N LEU A 16 -6.35 -12.97 -14.00
CA LEU A 16 -7.29 -11.88 -14.20
C LEU A 16 -8.35 -12.41 -15.16
N LEU A 17 -9.63 -12.28 -14.82
CA LEU A 17 -10.72 -12.72 -15.67
C LEU A 17 -10.56 -12.08 -17.06
N PRO A 18 -10.65 -12.82 -18.16
CA PRO A 18 -10.53 -12.23 -19.49
C PRO A 18 -11.71 -11.27 -19.73
N GLY A 19 -11.42 -10.00 -19.99
CA GLY A 19 -12.40 -9.02 -20.45
C GLY A 19 -12.48 -7.68 -19.72
N GLU A 20 -11.94 -7.56 -18.49
CA GLU A 20 -11.99 -6.29 -17.74
C GLU A 20 -10.64 -5.56 -17.81
N PRO A 21 -10.61 -4.29 -18.23
CA PRO A 21 -9.38 -3.50 -18.28
C PRO A 21 -8.99 -3.02 -16.87
N TYR A 22 -8.28 -3.83 -16.11
CA TYR A 22 -7.65 -3.38 -14.85
C TYR A 22 -6.56 -2.36 -15.14
N LYS A 23 -6.52 -1.29 -14.37
CA LYS A 23 -5.54 -0.23 -14.52
C LYS A 23 -4.69 -0.10 -13.26
N PRO A 24 -3.35 -0.08 -13.39
CA PRO A 24 -2.49 0.14 -12.24
C PRO A 24 -2.75 1.50 -11.57
N LEU A 25 -2.71 1.52 -10.24
CA LEU A 25 -2.91 2.71 -9.42
C LEU A 25 -1.92 3.84 -9.76
N THR A 26 -0.68 3.51 -10.19
CA THR A 26 0.39 4.48 -10.43
C THR A 26 0.19 5.40 -11.62
N SER A 27 -0.23 4.85 -12.78
CA SER A 27 0.00 5.55 -14.06
C SER A 27 -1.06 6.56 -14.43
N GLN A 28 -2.26 6.44 -13.86
CA GLN A 28 -3.37 7.34 -14.18
C GLN A 28 -3.82 8.20 -12.99
N TRP A 29 -3.56 7.76 -11.77
CA TRP A 29 -4.22 8.26 -10.58
C TRP A 29 -3.28 9.03 -9.64
N LEU A 30 -2.09 8.47 -9.35
CA LEU A 30 -1.13 9.10 -8.42
C LEU A 30 -0.11 9.98 -9.13
N HIS A 31 0.34 9.58 -10.32
CA HIS A 31 1.39 10.28 -11.06
C HIS A 31 1.03 10.36 -12.55
N PRO A 32 0.03 11.17 -12.92
CA PRO A 32 -0.35 11.33 -14.33
C PRO A 32 0.85 11.89 -15.12
N SER A 33 1.25 11.18 -16.19
CA SER A 33 2.31 11.66 -17.07
C SER A 33 1.83 12.92 -17.80
N THR A 34 2.64 13.97 -17.75
CA THR A 34 2.45 15.17 -18.57
C THR A 34 2.90 14.87 -20.01
N GLY A 35 2.13 14.08 -20.77
CA GLY A 35 2.37 13.87 -22.19
C GLY A 35 1.99 15.12 -22.96
N GLU A 36 2.89 15.60 -23.82
CA GLU A 36 2.62 16.67 -24.76
C GLU A 36 1.45 16.27 -25.68
N GLY A 37 0.32 16.98 -25.59
CA GLY A 37 -0.74 16.97 -26.60
C GLY A 37 -1.99 16.11 -26.34
N GLY A 38 -2.21 15.53 -25.16
CA GLY A 38 -3.43 14.77 -24.83
C GLY A 38 -4.34 15.52 -23.85
N GLU A 39 -5.64 15.51 -24.10
CA GLU A 39 -6.67 16.03 -23.17
C GLU A 39 -6.40 15.53 -21.75
N ARG A 40 -6.28 16.48 -20.81
CA ARG A 40 -6.22 16.21 -19.39
C ARG A 40 -7.55 15.67 -18.89
N SER A 41 -7.85 14.41 -19.15
CA SER A 41 -8.85 13.66 -18.40
C SER A 41 -8.14 12.88 -17.27
N SER A 42 -7.35 13.56 -16.46
CA SER A 42 -6.85 12.94 -15.24
C SER A 42 -7.88 13.20 -14.14
N ARG A 43 -8.85 12.31 -14.00
CA ARG A 43 -9.66 12.21 -12.81
C ARG A 43 -8.70 11.93 -11.64
N THR A 44 -8.63 12.82 -10.68
CA THR A 44 -7.90 12.59 -9.43
C THR A 44 -8.76 11.76 -8.48
N LEU A 45 -8.11 10.91 -7.68
CA LEU A 45 -8.79 10.13 -6.64
C LEU A 45 -9.20 11.04 -5.49
N THR A 46 -10.46 10.95 -5.09
CA THR A 46 -10.99 11.61 -3.89
C THR A 46 -10.44 10.95 -2.61
N MET A 47 -10.61 11.59 -1.45
CA MET A 47 -10.25 11.02 -0.16
C MET A 47 -10.96 9.68 0.09
N ALA A 48 -12.27 9.62 -0.13
CA ALA A 48 -13.07 8.41 0.03
C ALA A 48 -12.58 7.25 -0.86
N GLU A 49 -12.23 7.53 -2.12
CA GLU A 49 -11.68 6.52 -3.04
C GLU A 49 -10.32 6.02 -2.57
N ARG A 50 -9.43 6.91 -2.13
CA ARG A 50 -8.09 6.51 -1.62
C ARG A 50 -8.21 5.66 -0.36
N VAL A 51 -9.10 6.00 0.55
CA VAL A 51 -9.36 5.21 1.77
C VAL A 51 -9.95 3.84 1.42
N SER A 52 -10.89 3.78 0.46
CA SER A 52 -11.46 2.51 -0.01
C SER A 52 -10.41 1.61 -0.64
N ILE A 53 -9.54 2.16 -1.50
CA ILE A 53 -8.41 1.44 -2.10
C ILE A 53 -7.44 0.94 -1.01
N ALA A 54 -7.14 1.80 -0.02
CA ALA A 54 -6.28 1.42 1.10
C ALA A 54 -6.86 0.24 1.90
N LEU A 55 -8.17 0.24 2.15
CA LEU A 55 -8.88 -0.85 2.82
C LEU A 55 -8.83 -2.14 2.00
N ASP A 56 -9.15 -2.09 0.71
CA ASP A 56 -9.12 -3.26 -0.16
C ASP A 56 -7.72 -3.94 -0.15
N VAL A 57 -6.65 -3.12 -0.19
CA VAL A 57 -5.27 -3.63 -0.13
C VAL A 57 -4.96 -4.24 1.23
N ALA A 58 -5.38 -3.59 2.34
CA ALA A 58 -5.17 -4.13 3.67
C ALA A 58 -5.91 -5.45 3.88
N GLU A 59 -7.16 -5.57 3.41
CA GLU A 59 -7.94 -6.80 3.47
C GLU A 59 -7.29 -7.91 2.62
N ALA A 60 -6.75 -7.59 1.45
CA ALA A 60 -6.01 -8.53 0.63
C ALA A 60 -4.76 -9.06 1.35
N LEU A 61 -4.00 -8.18 2.02
CA LEU A 61 -2.84 -8.58 2.83
C LEU A 61 -3.26 -9.44 4.02
N ASP A 62 -4.30 -9.07 4.75
CA ASP A 62 -4.80 -9.86 5.88
C ASP A 62 -5.21 -11.26 5.41
N TYR A 63 -5.85 -11.37 4.24
CA TYR A 63 -6.18 -12.65 3.63
C TYR A 63 -4.93 -13.48 3.31
N LEU A 64 -3.91 -12.90 2.67
CA LEU A 64 -2.67 -13.60 2.32
C LEU A 64 -1.92 -14.08 3.57
N HIS A 65 -1.90 -13.27 4.61
CA HIS A 65 -1.13 -13.54 5.82
C HIS A 65 -1.84 -14.52 6.78
N ASN A 66 -3.17 -14.49 6.86
CA ASN A 66 -3.89 -15.12 7.97
C ASN A 66 -4.93 -16.18 7.56
N HIS A 67 -5.36 -16.26 6.28
CA HIS A 67 -6.44 -17.18 5.90
C HIS A 67 -5.98 -18.53 5.34
N GLY A 68 -4.68 -18.67 5.04
CA GLY A 68 -4.09 -19.94 4.60
C GLY A 68 -3.53 -20.75 5.77
N GLN A 69 -3.20 -22.04 5.50
CA GLN A 69 -2.45 -22.86 6.45
C GLN A 69 -1.01 -22.34 6.65
N VAL A 70 -0.51 -21.63 5.67
CA VAL A 70 0.84 -21.05 5.63
C VAL A 70 0.70 -19.63 5.12
N PRO A 71 1.28 -18.63 5.82
CA PRO A 71 1.28 -17.26 5.35
C PRO A 71 1.95 -17.11 3.99
N ILE A 72 1.34 -16.32 3.12
CA ILE A 72 1.90 -15.91 1.83
C ILE A 72 2.39 -14.47 1.98
N ILE A 73 3.68 -14.25 1.80
CA ILE A 73 4.28 -12.92 1.80
C ILE A 73 4.38 -12.42 0.37
N HIS A 74 3.85 -11.23 0.09
CA HIS A 74 3.82 -10.67 -1.27
C HIS A 74 5.21 -10.25 -1.75
N CYS A 75 6.01 -9.61 -0.90
CA CYS A 75 7.38 -9.14 -1.10
C CYS A 75 7.57 -7.97 -2.08
N ASP A 76 6.58 -7.55 -2.84
CA ASP A 76 6.71 -6.44 -3.81
C ASP A 76 5.44 -5.58 -3.88
N LEU A 77 4.86 -5.26 -2.71
CA LEU A 77 3.69 -4.38 -2.67
C LEU A 77 4.11 -2.93 -3.01
N LYS A 78 3.46 -2.38 -4.03
CA LYS A 78 3.67 -1.02 -4.55
C LYS A 78 2.47 -0.60 -5.40
N PRO A 79 2.29 0.69 -5.71
CA PRO A 79 1.12 1.14 -6.48
C PRO A 79 0.95 0.47 -7.86
N SER A 80 2.04 0.11 -8.56
CA SER A 80 1.93 -0.55 -9.87
C SER A 80 1.37 -1.98 -9.79
N ASN A 81 1.41 -2.60 -8.60
CA ASN A 81 0.88 -3.92 -8.32
C ASN A 81 -0.50 -3.88 -7.67
N VAL A 82 -1.07 -2.68 -7.49
CA VAL A 82 -2.47 -2.46 -7.10
C VAL A 82 -3.26 -2.13 -8.36
N LEU A 83 -4.20 -2.97 -8.71
CA LEU A 83 -5.00 -2.89 -9.93
C LEU A 83 -6.42 -2.47 -9.60
N LEU A 84 -6.90 -1.40 -10.22
CA LEU A 84 -8.26 -0.90 -10.05
C LEU A 84 -9.16 -1.40 -11.17
N ASP A 85 -10.34 -1.89 -10.82
CA ASP A 85 -11.40 -2.17 -11.78
C ASP A 85 -12.25 -0.91 -12.08
N HIS A 86 -13.31 -1.07 -12.89
CA HIS A 86 -14.17 0.04 -13.30
C HIS A 86 -15.00 0.62 -12.13
N ASP A 87 -15.24 -0.15 -11.08
CA ASP A 87 -15.93 0.28 -9.86
C ASP A 87 -14.94 0.82 -8.80
N MET A 88 -13.67 1.04 -9.19
CA MET A 88 -12.58 1.51 -8.31
C MET A 88 -12.23 0.55 -7.17
N VAL A 89 -12.63 -0.73 -7.28
CA VAL A 89 -12.22 -1.77 -6.32
C VAL A 89 -10.77 -2.16 -6.59
N ALA A 90 -9.94 -2.14 -5.55
CA ALA A 90 -8.54 -2.47 -5.68
C ALA A 90 -8.27 -3.98 -5.52
N ARG A 91 -7.35 -4.47 -6.33
CA ARG A 91 -6.85 -5.85 -6.27
C ARG A 91 -5.34 -5.87 -6.25
N VAL A 92 -4.77 -6.63 -5.35
CA VAL A 92 -3.32 -6.86 -5.31
C VAL A 92 -2.95 -7.91 -6.36
N GLY A 93 -1.99 -7.58 -7.21
CA GLY A 93 -1.49 -8.43 -8.29
C GLY A 93 0.03 -8.59 -8.26
N ASP A 94 0.58 -9.28 -9.25
CA ASP A 94 2.01 -9.57 -9.41
C ASP A 94 2.66 -10.32 -8.23
N PHE A 95 2.30 -11.59 -8.11
CA PHE A 95 2.85 -12.52 -7.10
C PHE A 95 4.20 -13.14 -7.51
N GLY A 96 4.90 -12.56 -8.48
CA GLY A 96 6.18 -13.11 -9.00
C GLY A 96 7.28 -13.22 -7.94
N LEU A 97 7.27 -12.39 -6.91
CA LEU A 97 8.22 -12.42 -5.80
C LEU A 97 7.66 -13.04 -4.53
N SER A 98 6.39 -13.44 -4.49
CA SER A 98 5.74 -13.95 -3.27
C SER A 98 6.39 -15.21 -2.72
N ARG A 99 6.27 -15.42 -1.41
CA ARG A 99 6.87 -16.55 -0.68
C ARG A 99 5.90 -17.13 0.34
N PHE A 100 5.97 -18.46 0.47
CA PHE A 100 5.33 -19.18 1.57
C PHE A 100 6.29 -19.25 2.75
N VAL A 101 5.84 -18.82 3.94
CA VAL A 101 6.63 -18.94 5.17
C VAL A 101 6.22 -20.21 5.89
N GLN A 102 6.98 -21.30 5.70
CA GLN A 102 6.77 -22.54 6.45
C GLN A 102 7.14 -22.32 7.91
N GLY A 103 6.23 -22.72 8.83
CA GLY A 103 6.45 -22.63 10.27
C GLY A 103 7.70 -23.37 10.74
N ALA A 104 8.25 -22.95 11.88
CA ALA A 104 9.51 -23.39 12.48
C ALA A 104 9.64 -24.89 12.83
N ASN A 105 8.67 -25.73 12.45
CA ASN A 105 8.64 -27.17 12.79
C ASN A 105 9.03 -28.12 11.64
N SER A 106 9.38 -27.62 10.45
CA SER A 106 9.99 -28.45 9.44
C SER A 106 11.51 -28.38 9.59
N ASN A 107 12.15 -29.51 9.94
CA ASN A 107 13.60 -29.71 9.98
C ASN A 107 14.30 -29.52 8.62
N SER A 108 13.63 -28.93 7.67
CA SER A 108 14.18 -28.40 6.43
C SER A 108 14.26 -26.87 6.54
N PHE A 109 15.13 -26.37 7.43
CA PHE A 109 15.78 -25.10 7.23
C PHE A 109 16.59 -25.20 5.94
N GLN A 110 15.90 -25.14 4.80
CA GLN A 110 16.54 -24.58 3.63
C GLN A 110 16.56 -23.07 3.91
N PRO A 111 17.71 -22.51 4.32
CA PRO A 111 17.86 -21.07 4.20
C PRO A 111 17.61 -20.79 2.72
N ILE A 112 16.66 -19.89 2.41
CA ILE A 112 16.48 -19.37 1.06
C ILE A 112 17.71 -18.48 0.78
N ALA A 113 18.88 -19.03 1.04
CA ALA A 113 20.21 -18.43 0.97
C ALA A 113 20.78 -18.41 -0.45
N ASN A 114 20.02 -18.85 -1.45
CA ASN A 114 20.54 -18.96 -2.82
C ASN A 114 19.93 -17.98 -3.80
N THR A 115 19.23 -16.94 -3.32
CA THR A 115 18.99 -15.75 -4.14
C THR A 115 19.70 -14.57 -3.47
N THR A 116 20.96 -14.39 -3.79
CA THR A 116 21.76 -13.21 -3.48
C THR A 116 21.12 -11.99 -4.13
N GLY A 117 20.20 -11.30 -3.40
CA GLY A 117 19.58 -10.07 -3.85
C GLY A 117 18.47 -9.64 -2.89
N ILE A 118 18.46 -8.36 -2.56
CA ILE A 118 17.37 -7.71 -1.87
C ILE A 118 16.14 -7.84 -2.78
N LYS A 119 15.03 -8.43 -2.28
CA LYS A 119 13.81 -8.63 -3.05
C LYS A 119 12.83 -7.49 -2.79
N GLY A 120 12.23 -7.00 -3.87
CA GLY A 120 11.24 -5.92 -3.84
C GLY A 120 11.72 -4.67 -4.57
N THR A 121 10.87 -3.66 -4.60
CA THR A 121 11.10 -2.39 -5.28
C THR A 121 11.73 -1.37 -4.32
N ILE A 122 12.81 -0.70 -4.75
CA ILE A 122 13.49 0.35 -3.96
C ILE A 122 12.48 1.39 -3.49
N GLY A 123 12.58 1.74 -2.20
CA GLY A 123 11.68 2.66 -1.53
C GLY A 123 10.54 1.97 -0.76
N TYR A 124 10.14 0.75 -1.15
CA TYR A 124 9.10 -0.03 -0.46
C TYR A 124 9.67 -1.18 0.35
N ILE A 125 10.94 -1.51 0.16
CA ILE A 125 11.64 -2.59 0.86
C ILE A 125 11.87 -2.19 2.31
N PRO A 126 11.49 -3.03 3.29
CA PRO A 126 11.75 -2.74 4.69
C PRO A 126 13.25 -2.80 5.01
N PRO A 127 13.74 -2.02 5.98
CA PRO A 127 15.16 -1.89 6.27
C PRO A 127 15.84 -3.21 6.66
N GLU A 128 15.14 -4.11 7.35
CA GLU A 128 15.66 -5.40 7.78
C GLU A 128 16.06 -6.33 6.64
N TYR A 129 15.44 -6.19 5.44
CA TYR A 129 15.82 -7.00 4.28
C TYR A 129 17.24 -6.65 3.78
N GLY A 130 17.63 -5.37 3.88
CA GLY A 130 18.99 -4.92 3.59
C GLY A 130 20.03 -5.39 4.61
N MET A 131 19.60 -5.76 5.82
CA MET A 131 20.45 -6.27 6.90
C MET A 131 20.53 -7.81 6.93
N GLY A 132 20.03 -8.49 5.90
CA GLY A 132 20.03 -9.96 5.83
C GLY A 132 18.84 -10.61 6.53
N GLY A 133 17.82 -9.86 6.92
CA GLY A 133 16.55 -10.37 7.42
C GLY A 133 15.79 -11.14 6.35
N GLY A 134 15.07 -12.19 6.75
CA GLY A 134 14.17 -12.94 5.87
C GLY A 134 12.89 -12.16 5.56
N VAL A 135 12.19 -12.59 4.50
CA VAL A 135 10.87 -12.04 4.17
C VAL A 135 9.87 -12.38 5.27
N SER A 136 8.97 -11.47 5.58
CA SER A 136 8.03 -11.59 6.70
C SER A 136 6.72 -10.83 6.43
N VAL A 137 5.68 -11.17 7.20
CA VAL A 137 4.40 -10.45 7.23
C VAL A 137 4.63 -8.97 7.53
N GLU A 138 5.51 -8.68 8.49
CA GLU A 138 5.87 -7.32 8.88
C GLU A 138 6.54 -6.55 7.72
N GLY A 139 7.22 -7.27 6.81
CA GLY A 139 7.80 -6.67 5.60
C GLY A 139 6.73 -6.16 4.63
N ASP A 140 5.68 -6.93 4.39
CA ASP A 140 4.55 -6.48 3.59
C ASP A 140 3.80 -5.32 4.25
N VAL A 141 3.68 -5.33 5.59
CA VAL A 141 3.10 -4.21 6.35
C VAL A 141 3.91 -2.93 6.15
N TYR A 142 5.25 -3.01 6.15
CA TYR A 142 6.08 -1.84 5.84
C TYR A 142 5.85 -1.32 4.43
N SER A 143 5.82 -2.21 3.44
CA SER A 143 5.54 -1.84 2.04
C SER A 143 4.15 -1.21 1.89
N TYR A 144 3.15 -1.73 2.61
CA TYR A 144 1.81 -1.16 2.68
C TYR A 144 1.80 0.25 3.29
N GLY A 145 2.52 0.45 4.39
CA GLY A 145 2.67 1.78 4.99
C GLY A 145 3.30 2.78 4.02
N THR A 146 4.33 2.37 3.27
CA THR A 146 4.95 3.21 2.23
C THR A 146 3.98 3.51 1.08
N LEU A 147 3.17 2.54 0.66
CA LEU A 147 2.09 2.73 -0.30
C LEU A 147 1.10 3.80 0.17
N LEU A 148 0.67 3.75 1.43
CA LEU A 148 -0.21 4.77 2.00
C LEU A 148 0.44 6.16 1.97
N LEU A 149 1.71 6.27 2.40
CA LEU A 149 2.43 7.55 2.35
C LEU A 149 2.44 8.12 0.93
N GLU A 150 2.74 7.31 -0.09
CA GLU A 150 2.70 7.73 -1.48
C GLU A 150 1.30 8.13 -1.93
N MET A 151 0.29 7.33 -1.61
CA MET A 151 -1.09 7.58 -2.01
C MET A 151 -1.63 8.92 -1.50
N PHE A 152 -1.27 9.32 -0.27
CA PHE A 152 -1.83 10.51 0.36
C PHE A 152 -0.93 11.75 0.26
N THR A 153 0.33 11.59 -0.16
CA THR A 153 1.22 12.73 -0.44
C THR A 153 1.43 13.00 -1.93
N ALA A 154 1.04 12.07 -2.81
CA ALA A 154 1.39 12.04 -4.22
C ALA A 154 2.91 12.13 -4.49
N LYS A 155 3.74 11.71 -3.54
CA LYS A 155 5.20 11.68 -3.68
C LYS A 155 5.70 10.25 -3.69
N ARG A 156 6.54 9.92 -4.66
CA ARG A 156 7.20 8.59 -4.68
C ARG A 156 8.24 8.50 -3.58
N PRO A 157 8.43 7.33 -2.95
CA PRO A 157 9.49 7.16 -1.95
C PRO A 157 10.91 7.37 -2.52
N THR A 158 11.04 7.36 -3.84
CA THR A 158 12.29 7.64 -4.58
C THR A 158 12.34 9.07 -5.15
N ASP A 159 11.46 9.96 -4.72
CA ASP A 159 11.42 11.35 -5.18
C ASP A 159 12.77 12.05 -4.86
N PRO A 160 13.29 12.90 -5.78
CA PRO A 160 14.47 13.70 -5.51
C PRO A 160 14.40 14.54 -4.23
N LEU A 161 13.21 14.87 -3.76
CA LEU A 161 12.98 15.55 -2.48
C LEU A 161 13.58 14.77 -1.29
N PHE A 162 13.67 13.45 -1.38
CA PHE A 162 14.14 12.57 -0.30
C PHE A 162 15.62 12.21 -0.41
N GLN A 163 16.42 13.09 -1.04
CA GLN A 163 17.88 12.95 -1.07
C GLN A 163 18.51 13.37 0.25
N GLY A 164 19.75 12.91 0.53
CA GLY A 164 20.50 13.34 1.71
C GLY A 164 20.04 12.70 3.03
N GLY A 165 19.47 11.50 2.99
CA GLY A 165 19.08 10.76 4.19
C GLY A 165 17.64 11.01 4.66
N GLN A 166 16.88 11.80 3.92
CA GLN A 166 15.44 11.93 4.12
C GLN A 166 14.68 10.77 3.47
N SER A 167 13.52 10.46 4.01
CA SER A 167 12.59 9.47 3.46
C SER A 167 11.16 10.04 3.43
N ILE A 168 10.28 9.44 2.64
CA ILE A 168 8.86 9.80 2.66
C ILE A 168 8.27 9.66 4.07
N ARG A 169 8.72 8.66 4.86
CA ARG A 169 8.34 8.49 6.25
C ARG A 169 8.77 9.69 7.11
N SER A 170 10.05 10.08 7.05
CA SER A 170 10.57 11.21 7.84
C SER A 170 9.92 12.54 7.44
N TYR A 171 9.61 12.71 6.14
CA TYR A 171 8.91 13.88 5.62
C TYR A 171 7.50 14.02 6.23
N VAL A 172 6.72 12.93 6.25
CA VAL A 172 5.37 12.96 6.86
C VAL A 172 5.47 13.05 8.38
N ALA A 173 6.38 12.33 9.02
CA ALA A 173 6.56 12.36 10.47
C ALA A 173 6.90 13.76 11.01
N ALA A 174 7.64 14.55 10.24
CA ALA A 174 7.97 15.94 10.61
C ALA A 174 6.76 16.91 10.55
N ALA A 175 5.70 16.54 9.84
CA ALA A 175 4.46 17.32 9.74
C ALA A 175 3.34 16.79 10.65
N TYR A 176 3.45 15.55 11.08
CA TYR A 176 2.43 14.85 11.87
C TYR A 176 2.49 15.25 13.35
N PRO A 177 1.34 15.44 14.02
CA PRO A 177 -0.01 15.51 13.46
C PRO A 177 -0.46 16.92 13.05
N GLU A 178 0.22 17.98 13.46
CA GLU A 178 -0.29 19.37 13.45
C GLU A 178 -0.28 20.03 12.05
N ARG A 179 0.48 19.48 11.09
CA ARG A 179 0.67 20.07 9.75
C ARG A 179 0.49 19.06 8.62
N VAL A 180 -0.41 18.10 8.80
CA VAL A 180 -0.62 17.00 7.82
C VAL A 180 -1.07 17.52 6.46
N THR A 181 -1.84 18.59 6.42
CA THR A 181 -2.30 19.24 5.18
C THR A 181 -1.14 19.80 4.35
N ALA A 182 -0.04 20.24 4.99
CA ALA A 182 1.14 20.77 4.28
C ALA A 182 1.91 19.68 3.49
N VAL A 183 1.73 18.42 3.82
CA VAL A 183 2.39 17.28 3.16
C VAL A 183 1.43 16.43 2.33
N ALA A 184 0.13 16.66 2.46
CA ALA A 184 -0.90 15.96 1.69
C ALA A 184 -0.88 16.35 0.21
N ASP A 185 -1.43 15.48 -0.62
CA ASP A 185 -1.65 15.77 -2.03
C ASP A 185 -2.61 16.95 -2.19
N LEU A 186 -2.16 17.99 -2.90
CA LEU A 186 -2.96 19.20 -3.15
C LEU A 186 -4.29 18.90 -3.84
N SER A 187 -4.39 17.82 -4.61
CA SER A 187 -5.64 17.44 -5.26
C SER A 187 -6.73 17.04 -4.26
N LEU A 188 -6.34 16.49 -3.10
CA LEU A 188 -7.29 16.20 -2.02
C LEU A 188 -7.86 17.48 -1.43
N LEU A 189 -7.02 18.48 -1.21
CA LEU A 189 -7.45 19.76 -0.65
C LEU A 189 -8.39 20.53 -1.58
N GLN A 190 -8.17 20.45 -2.91
CA GLN A 190 -8.98 21.15 -3.92
C GLN A 190 -10.34 20.49 -4.18
N HIS A 191 -10.46 19.17 -4.00
CA HIS A 191 -11.72 18.45 -4.23
C HIS A 191 -12.70 18.58 -3.07
N GLU A 192 -12.19 18.70 -1.85
CA GLU A 192 -13.01 18.73 -0.62
C GLU A 192 -13.62 20.12 -0.35
N GLU A 193 -13.08 21.23 -0.91
CA GLU A 193 -13.65 22.58 -0.78
C GLU A 193 -15.13 22.68 -1.21
N ARG A 194 -15.68 21.62 -1.84
CA ARG A 194 -17.06 21.60 -2.33
C ARG A 194 -18.04 20.81 -1.48
N ASN A 195 -17.59 19.90 -0.59
CA ASN A 195 -18.49 18.91 0.03
C ASN A 195 -18.22 18.59 1.51
N LEU A 196 -17.10 18.95 2.10
CA LEU A 196 -16.77 18.61 3.49
C LEU A 196 -16.18 19.79 4.25
N ASP A 197 -16.32 19.72 5.57
CA ASP A 197 -15.68 20.60 6.52
C ASP A 197 -14.15 20.34 6.49
N GLU A 198 -13.36 21.39 6.40
CA GLU A 198 -11.89 21.33 6.35
C GLU A 198 -11.31 20.57 7.57
N GLU A 199 -11.96 20.68 8.72
CA GLU A 199 -11.61 19.97 9.95
C GLU A 199 -11.74 18.43 9.78
N SER A 200 -12.80 17.96 9.13
CA SER A 200 -13.03 16.54 8.89
C SER A 200 -11.97 15.92 7.95
N LEU A 201 -11.51 16.68 6.94
CA LEU A 201 -10.42 16.22 6.06
C LEU A 201 -9.10 16.12 6.84
N GLU A 202 -8.79 17.12 7.68
CA GLU A 202 -7.56 17.10 8.48
C GLU A 202 -7.55 15.93 9.47
N GLU A 203 -8.64 15.67 10.19
CA GLU A 203 -8.79 14.52 11.09
C GLU A 203 -8.59 13.19 10.35
N SER A 204 -9.13 13.08 9.15
CA SER A 204 -8.99 11.91 8.29
C SER A 204 -7.54 11.72 7.83
N LEU A 205 -6.86 12.79 7.42
CA LEU A 205 -5.44 12.76 7.06
C LEU A 205 -4.57 12.38 8.26
N VAL A 206 -4.85 12.92 9.45
CA VAL A 206 -4.16 12.53 10.69
C VAL A 206 -4.31 11.04 10.95
N SER A 207 -5.52 10.49 10.80
CA SER A 207 -5.79 9.06 11.01
C SER A 207 -5.06 8.19 9.98
N VAL A 208 -5.11 8.54 8.71
CA VAL A 208 -4.40 7.79 7.64
C VAL A 208 -2.89 7.85 7.83
N PHE A 209 -2.32 9.03 8.08
CA PHE A 209 -0.87 9.15 8.30
C PHE A 209 -0.42 8.45 9.57
N ARG A 210 -1.26 8.41 10.62
CA ARG A 210 -0.98 7.58 11.80
C ARG A 210 -0.82 6.10 11.42
N VAL A 211 -1.77 5.54 10.66
CA VAL A 211 -1.69 4.16 10.18
C VAL A 211 -0.42 3.95 9.36
N ALA A 212 -0.15 4.83 8.39
CA ALA A 212 1.01 4.73 7.52
C ALA A 212 2.35 4.78 8.29
N LEU A 213 2.49 5.72 9.23
CA LEU A 213 3.67 5.86 10.09
C LEU A 213 3.87 4.65 11.01
N ARG A 214 2.77 4.11 11.58
CA ARG A 214 2.81 2.90 12.41
C ARG A 214 3.13 1.65 11.60
N CYS A 215 2.72 1.56 10.35
CA CYS A 215 3.10 0.47 9.45
C CYS A 215 4.57 0.56 9.02
N THR A 216 5.13 1.77 8.90
CA THR A 216 6.52 1.99 8.47
C THR A 216 7.53 2.11 9.63
N GLU A 217 7.19 1.61 10.83
CA GLU A 217 8.15 1.56 11.95
C GLU A 217 9.42 0.78 11.56
N GLU A 218 10.58 1.26 12.02
CA GLU A 218 11.88 0.61 11.72
C GLU A 218 11.93 -0.81 12.28
N SER A 219 11.50 -0.98 13.55
CA SER A 219 11.40 -2.30 14.16
C SER A 219 10.18 -3.06 13.64
N PRO A 220 10.34 -4.25 13.02
CA PRO A 220 9.22 -5.04 12.52
C PRO A 220 8.17 -5.32 13.62
N ARG A 221 8.60 -5.57 14.85
CA ARG A 221 7.69 -5.87 15.98
C ARG A 221 6.88 -4.66 16.47
N ALA A 222 7.29 -3.45 16.11
CA ALA A 222 6.57 -2.21 16.47
C ALA A 222 5.52 -1.82 15.42
N ARG A 223 5.53 -2.47 14.24
CA ARG A 223 4.59 -2.20 13.16
C ARG A 223 3.17 -2.57 13.56
N MET A 224 2.23 -1.79 13.05
CA MET A 224 0.80 -2.01 13.26
C MET A 224 0.38 -3.35 12.65
N LEU A 225 -0.51 -4.07 13.31
CA LEU A 225 -1.12 -5.27 12.72
C LEU A 225 -2.09 -4.87 11.60
N THR A 226 -2.14 -5.64 10.52
CA THR A 226 -3.01 -5.36 9.36
C THR A 226 -4.48 -5.18 9.76
N ARG A 227 -4.98 -6.02 10.68
CA ARG A 227 -6.37 -5.91 11.21
C ARG A 227 -6.63 -4.61 11.96
N ASP A 228 -5.61 -4.03 12.61
CA ASP A 228 -5.76 -2.76 13.32
C ASP A 228 -5.77 -1.60 12.31
N ALA A 229 -4.94 -1.68 11.26
CA ALA A 229 -4.97 -0.75 10.14
C ALA A 229 -6.35 -0.76 9.43
N ILE A 230 -6.92 -1.93 9.16
CA ILE A 230 -8.26 -2.09 8.59
C ILE A 230 -9.29 -1.38 9.47
N ARG A 231 -9.26 -1.61 10.80
CA ARG A 231 -10.23 -0.99 11.73
C ARG A 231 -10.13 0.53 11.74
N GLU A 232 -8.91 1.08 11.78
CA GLU A 232 -8.71 2.53 11.78
C GLU A 232 -9.15 3.17 10.46
N LEU A 233 -8.79 2.59 9.32
CA LEU A 233 -9.19 3.10 8.01
C LEU A 233 -10.70 2.94 7.75
N ALA A 234 -11.33 1.88 8.26
CA ALA A 234 -12.79 1.74 8.18
C ALA A 234 -13.50 2.89 8.92
N GLY A 235 -12.99 3.31 10.08
CA GLY A 235 -13.51 4.48 10.78
C GLY A 235 -13.40 5.77 9.96
N VAL A 236 -12.30 5.95 9.21
CA VAL A 236 -12.14 7.09 8.28
C VAL A 236 -13.13 6.99 7.14
N ARG A 237 -13.29 5.82 6.50
CA ARG A 237 -14.25 5.62 5.40
C ARG A 237 -15.67 5.95 5.83
N ASP A 238 -16.07 5.51 7.02
CA ASP A 238 -17.43 5.69 7.54
C ASP A 238 -17.75 7.18 7.83
N ALA A 239 -16.74 8.04 7.93
CA ALA A 239 -16.92 9.49 8.01
C ALA A 239 -17.29 10.13 6.65
N TYR A 240 -17.06 9.44 5.53
CA TYR A 240 -17.36 9.90 4.17
C TYR A 240 -18.60 9.24 3.54
N GLY A 241 -19.24 8.29 4.18
CA GLY A 241 -20.41 7.55 3.71
C GLY A 241 -21.67 7.93 4.47
#